data_a35570b296dca8d43485c1d11f58a751
#
_entry.id   a35570b296dca8d43485c1d11f58a751
#
_cell.length_a   1.000
_cell.length_b   1.000
_cell.length_c   1.000
_cell.angle_alpha   90.00
_cell.angle_beta   90.00
_cell.angle_gamma   90.00
#
_symmetry.space_group_name_H-M   'P 1'
#
loop_
_entity.id
_entity.type
_entity.pdbx_description
1 polymer ?
#
loop_
_entity_poly.entity_id
_entity_poly.type
_entity_poly.pdbx_seq_one_letter_code
_entity_poly.pdbx_strand_id
1 'polypeptide(L)'
;VDTGRLPAPEQVLELIRARRSNRALTPRPIPDEALQRIVEAARYAPTASNSRQVSFTLVTEPEQLLRIADFTVGVFASTARKLLHPVVRTLLKPLRPDLYRYASRFAEIEREHEAGNDPILRRATALLIIHTPASNRVGCEDANLAYQNASLMAESLGVSQIYMGFVLTAARMGRKNAFARIAGITGRPQAIMALGIPAFRYLKYTER
;
A
#
# COMPACT_ATOMS: atom_id res chain seq x y z
N VAL A 1 -18.55 -10.38 -23.07
CA VAL A 1 -18.46 -8.95 -22.69
C VAL A 1 -19.65 -8.22 -23.33
N ASP A 2 -20.40 -7.48 -22.51
CA ASP A 2 -21.48 -6.62 -23.00
C ASP A 2 -20.88 -5.26 -23.41
N THR A 3 -20.69 -5.08 -24.69
CA THR A 3 -20.09 -3.85 -25.26
C THR A 3 -20.95 -2.62 -25.04
N GLY A 4 -22.27 -2.78 -24.86
CA GLY A 4 -23.20 -1.68 -24.56
C GLY A 4 -23.02 -1.09 -23.17
N ARG A 5 -22.31 -1.78 -22.27
CA ARG A 5 -21.98 -1.31 -20.92
C ARG A 5 -20.58 -0.71 -20.80
N LEU A 6 -19.83 -0.66 -21.89
CA LEU A 6 -18.52 0.00 -21.84
C LEU A 6 -18.70 1.51 -21.66
N PRO A 7 -17.89 2.13 -20.77
CA PRO A 7 -17.96 3.58 -20.58
C PRO A 7 -17.42 4.31 -21.83
N ALA A 8 -17.91 5.53 -22.06
CA ALA A 8 -17.33 6.38 -23.09
C ALA A 8 -15.86 6.73 -22.76
N PRO A 9 -15.03 7.03 -23.78
CA PRO A 9 -13.61 7.36 -23.57
C PRO A 9 -13.38 8.50 -22.57
N GLU A 10 -14.24 9.52 -22.61
CA GLU A 10 -14.21 10.67 -21.71
C GLU A 10 -14.45 10.27 -20.25
N GLN A 11 -15.36 9.33 -20.02
CA GLN A 11 -15.65 8.81 -18.67
C GLN A 11 -14.46 8.02 -18.11
N VAL A 12 -13.78 7.24 -18.95
CA VAL A 12 -12.56 6.52 -18.56
C VAL A 12 -11.46 7.52 -18.19
N LEU A 13 -11.24 8.53 -19.03
CA LEU A 13 -10.22 9.54 -18.80
C LEU A 13 -10.51 10.35 -17.52
N GLU A 14 -11.77 10.69 -17.28
CA GLU A 14 -12.18 11.40 -16.07
C GLU A 14 -11.93 10.56 -14.80
N LEU A 15 -12.26 9.28 -14.81
CA LEU A 15 -11.94 8.35 -13.70
C LEU A 15 -10.44 8.27 -13.43
N ILE A 16 -9.61 8.20 -14.47
CA ILE A 16 -8.15 8.18 -14.35
C ILE A 16 -7.64 9.49 -13.72
N ARG A 17 -8.19 10.64 -14.13
CA ARG A 17 -7.83 11.97 -13.61
C ARG A 17 -8.30 12.18 -12.16
N ALA A 18 -9.50 11.71 -11.83
CA ALA A 18 -10.10 11.85 -10.50
C ALA A 18 -9.33 11.04 -9.43
N ARG A 19 -8.80 9.86 -9.81
CA ARG A 19 -8.12 8.97 -8.88
C ARG A 19 -6.93 9.64 -8.20
N ARG A 20 -6.96 9.66 -6.87
CA ARG A 20 -5.90 10.23 -6.02
C ARG A 20 -5.57 9.36 -4.82
N SER A 21 -4.36 9.54 -4.28
CA SER A 21 -3.96 9.02 -2.97
C SER A 21 -4.40 9.99 -1.88
N ASN A 22 -5.69 9.97 -1.53
CA ASN A 22 -6.22 10.80 -0.45
C ASN A 22 -5.89 10.14 0.90
N ARG A 23 -5.12 10.84 1.73
CA ARG A 23 -4.61 10.36 3.02
C ARG A 23 -5.46 10.82 4.22
N ALA A 24 -6.51 11.56 3.99
CA ALA A 24 -7.47 11.97 5.01
C ALA A 24 -8.63 10.98 5.04
N LEU A 25 -8.47 9.92 5.81
CA LEU A 25 -9.45 8.85 5.95
C LEU A 25 -10.26 9.01 7.24
N THR A 26 -11.50 8.54 7.20
CA THR A 26 -12.38 8.42 8.37
C THR A 26 -12.31 7.01 8.94
N PRO A 27 -12.67 6.78 10.22
CA PRO A 27 -12.71 5.45 10.80
C PRO A 27 -13.95 4.63 10.37
N ARG A 28 -14.77 5.12 9.44
CA ARG A 28 -15.96 4.41 8.96
C ARG A 28 -15.54 3.16 8.19
N PRO A 29 -16.17 2.00 8.46
CA PRO A 29 -15.89 0.78 7.69
C PRO A 29 -16.33 0.95 6.24
N ILE A 30 -15.61 0.28 5.34
CA ILE A 30 -16.00 0.19 3.94
C ILE A 30 -17.03 -0.94 3.81
N PRO A 31 -18.12 -0.77 3.06
CA PRO A 31 -19.06 -1.86 2.80
C PRO A 31 -18.37 -3.07 2.15
N ASP A 32 -18.71 -4.28 2.59
CA ASP A 32 -18.10 -5.52 2.08
C ASP A 32 -18.27 -5.67 0.58
N GLU A 33 -19.42 -5.29 0.03
CA GLU A 33 -19.65 -5.31 -1.42
C GLU A 33 -18.64 -4.43 -2.17
N ALA A 34 -18.33 -3.26 -1.64
CA ALA A 34 -17.32 -2.38 -2.25
C ALA A 34 -15.92 -3.01 -2.20
N LEU A 35 -15.55 -3.62 -1.08
CA LEU A 35 -14.28 -4.34 -0.95
C LEU A 35 -14.19 -5.50 -1.95
N GLN A 36 -15.26 -6.28 -2.09
CA GLN A 36 -15.34 -7.40 -3.04
C GLN A 36 -15.17 -6.91 -4.49
N ARG A 37 -15.83 -5.82 -4.90
CA ARG A 37 -15.70 -5.24 -6.24
C ARG A 37 -14.29 -4.73 -6.52
N ILE A 38 -13.62 -4.16 -5.52
CA ILE A 38 -12.22 -3.71 -5.65
C ILE A 38 -11.29 -4.90 -5.89
N VAL A 39 -11.47 -5.99 -5.13
CA VAL A 39 -10.69 -7.22 -5.32
C VAL A 39 -11.01 -7.88 -6.66
N GLU A 40 -12.26 -7.89 -7.05
CA GLU A 40 -12.69 -8.41 -8.37
C GLU A 40 -11.99 -7.65 -9.50
N ALA A 41 -12.01 -6.32 -9.49
CA ALA A 41 -11.33 -5.51 -10.49
C ALA A 41 -9.82 -5.82 -10.57
N ALA A 42 -9.18 -6.03 -9.41
CA ALA A 42 -7.77 -6.43 -9.37
C ALA A 42 -7.52 -7.76 -10.10
N ARG A 43 -8.43 -8.73 -9.97
CA ARG A 43 -8.32 -10.06 -10.59
C ARG A 43 -8.38 -10.04 -12.11
N TYR A 44 -8.97 -9.01 -12.71
CA TYR A 44 -9.02 -8.83 -14.16
C TYR A 44 -7.76 -8.19 -14.77
N ALA A 45 -6.74 -7.90 -13.96
CA ALA A 45 -5.48 -7.41 -14.50
C ALA A 45 -4.78 -8.48 -15.34
N PRO A 46 -4.17 -8.09 -16.46
CA PRO A 46 -3.34 -9.00 -17.23
C PRO A 46 -2.11 -9.44 -16.43
N THR A 47 -1.62 -10.64 -16.69
CA THR A 47 -0.37 -11.15 -16.14
C THR A 47 0.55 -11.63 -17.24
N ALA A 48 1.85 -11.50 -17.04
CA ALA A 48 2.84 -11.97 -18.00
C ALA A 48 2.59 -13.44 -18.37
N SER A 49 2.55 -13.72 -19.68
CA SER A 49 2.24 -15.06 -20.24
C SER A 49 0.93 -15.66 -19.70
N ASN A 50 -0.02 -14.82 -19.26
CA ASN A 50 -1.28 -15.25 -18.63
C ASN A 50 -1.06 -16.23 -17.47
N SER A 51 0.00 -16.03 -16.70
CA SER A 51 0.45 -16.95 -15.64
C SER A 51 -0.51 -17.02 -14.45
N ARG A 52 -1.30 -15.96 -14.21
CA ARG A 52 -2.29 -15.85 -13.13
C ARG A 52 -1.71 -16.12 -11.73
N GLN A 53 -0.42 -15.84 -11.53
CA GLN A 53 0.30 -16.09 -10.28
C GLN A 53 0.20 -14.91 -9.29
N VAL A 54 -0.86 -14.12 -9.37
CA VAL A 54 -1.14 -13.02 -8.44
C VAL A 54 -2.20 -13.45 -7.46
N SER A 55 -1.92 -13.31 -6.18
CA SER A 55 -2.84 -13.61 -5.08
C SER A 55 -3.19 -12.34 -4.33
N PHE A 56 -4.39 -12.32 -3.76
CA PHE A 56 -4.97 -11.17 -3.06
C PHE A 56 -5.36 -11.55 -1.65
N THR A 57 -4.90 -10.80 -0.68
CA THR A 57 -5.30 -10.94 0.73
C THR A 57 -5.88 -9.62 1.20
N LEU A 58 -7.13 -9.65 1.63
CA LEU A 58 -7.82 -8.51 2.22
C LEU A 58 -7.73 -8.63 3.75
N VAL A 59 -7.21 -7.58 4.40
CA VAL A 59 -7.12 -7.47 5.86
C VAL A 59 -8.05 -6.36 6.31
N THR A 60 -9.04 -6.69 7.12
CA THR A 60 -10.02 -5.75 7.68
C THR A 60 -10.05 -5.77 9.21
N GLU A 61 -9.44 -6.79 9.84
CA GLU A 61 -9.40 -6.93 11.28
C GLU A 61 -8.52 -5.84 11.91
N PRO A 62 -9.08 -5.00 12.83
CA PRO A 62 -8.36 -3.86 13.41
C PRO A 62 -7.06 -4.28 14.10
N GLU A 63 -7.06 -5.39 14.83
CA GLU A 63 -5.84 -5.90 15.48
C GLU A 63 -4.76 -6.31 14.49
N GLN A 64 -5.15 -6.88 13.34
CA GLN A 64 -4.18 -7.26 12.32
C GLN A 64 -3.63 -6.02 11.60
N LEU A 65 -4.46 -5.02 11.34
CA LEU A 65 -4.03 -3.73 10.82
C LEU A 65 -3.01 -3.06 11.77
N LEU A 66 -3.31 -3.06 13.08
CA LEU A 66 -2.39 -2.53 14.09
C LEU A 66 -1.06 -3.29 14.10
N ARG A 67 -1.08 -4.64 14.10
CA ARG A 67 0.15 -5.45 14.03
C ARG A 67 1.00 -5.15 12.79
N ILE A 68 0.37 -4.85 11.65
CA ILE A 68 1.09 -4.45 10.42
C ILE A 68 1.72 -3.06 10.58
N ALA A 69 1.02 -2.12 11.20
CA ALA A 69 1.55 -0.79 11.50
C ALA A 69 2.73 -0.88 12.47
N ASP A 70 2.59 -1.59 13.59
CA ASP A 70 3.63 -1.80 14.61
C ASP A 70 4.88 -2.46 14.02
N PHE A 71 4.67 -3.50 13.19
CA PHE A 71 5.77 -4.13 12.46
C PHE A 71 6.54 -3.11 11.60
N THR A 72 5.80 -2.27 10.88
CA THR A 72 6.40 -1.27 9.99
C THR A 72 7.20 -0.25 10.78
N VAL A 73 6.62 0.29 11.84
CA VAL A 73 7.30 1.24 12.76
C VAL A 73 8.53 0.58 13.38
N GLY A 74 8.43 -0.64 13.89
CA GLY A 74 9.53 -1.36 14.53
C GLY A 74 10.73 -1.59 13.59
N VAL A 75 10.47 -1.93 12.32
CA VAL A 75 11.53 -2.06 11.31
C VAL A 75 12.21 -0.71 11.04
N PHE A 76 11.44 0.36 10.91
CA PHE A 76 11.98 1.70 10.66
C PHE A 76 12.75 2.23 11.85
N ALA A 77 12.21 2.10 13.06
CA ALA A 77 12.86 2.49 14.32
C ALA A 77 14.21 1.78 14.50
N SER A 78 14.22 0.45 14.30
CA SER A 78 15.45 -0.33 14.36
C SER A 78 16.48 0.14 13.34
N THR A 79 16.05 0.46 12.12
CA THR A 79 16.91 0.98 11.06
C THR A 79 17.44 2.37 11.39
N ALA A 80 16.58 3.26 11.87
CA ALA A 80 16.96 4.61 12.30
C ALA A 80 18.01 4.58 13.41
N ARG A 81 17.78 3.78 14.46
CA ARG A 81 18.74 3.63 15.56
C ARG A 81 20.13 3.18 15.08
N LYS A 82 20.19 2.23 14.15
CA LYS A 82 21.46 1.78 13.57
C LYS A 82 22.18 2.85 12.76
N LEU A 83 21.43 3.53 11.86
CA LEU A 83 22.00 4.55 10.99
C LEU A 83 22.39 5.82 11.75
N LEU A 84 21.63 6.21 12.77
CA LEU A 84 21.88 7.43 13.55
C LEU A 84 22.89 7.21 14.68
N HIS A 85 23.34 5.97 14.92
CA HIS A 85 24.41 5.70 15.89
C HIS A 85 25.67 6.50 15.53
N PRO A 86 26.31 7.25 16.45
CA PRO A 86 27.38 8.19 16.13
C PRO A 86 28.51 7.60 15.27
N VAL A 87 29.01 6.42 15.63
CA VAL A 87 30.09 5.75 14.90
C VAL A 87 29.66 5.39 13.47
N VAL A 88 28.47 4.78 13.33
CA VAL A 88 27.93 4.37 12.02
C VAL A 88 27.69 5.59 11.14
N ARG A 89 27.12 6.65 11.73
CA ARG A 89 26.86 7.91 11.03
C ARG A 89 28.16 8.56 10.50
N THR A 90 29.19 8.61 11.32
CA THR A 90 30.47 9.22 10.93
C THR A 90 31.12 8.45 9.77
N LEU A 91 31.07 7.12 9.79
CA LEU A 91 31.69 6.27 8.79
C LEU A 91 30.87 6.15 7.49
N LEU A 92 29.54 5.97 7.61
CA LEU A 92 28.68 5.65 6.45
C LEU A 92 28.10 6.89 5.76
N LYS A 93 27.83 7.98 6.48
CA LYS A 93 27.17 9.15 5.88
C LYS A 93 27.94 9.77 4.71
N PRO A 94 29.29 9.88 4.75
CA PRO A 94 30.04 10.39 3.62
C PRO A 94 30.00 9.50 2.37
N LEU A 95 29.92 8.17 2.59
CA LEU A 95 29.90 7.16 1.52
C LEU A 95 28.50 6.89 0.95
N ARG A 96 27.47 7.01 1.79
CA ARG A 96 26.08 6.68 1.45
C ARG A 96 25.10 7.72 2.02
N PRO A 97 25.14 8.98 1.55
CA PRO A 97 24.25 10.05 2.02
C PRO A 97 22.77 9.74 1.75
N ASP A 98 22.49 8.96 0.71
CA ASP A 98 21.15 8.51 0.32
C ASP A 98 20.43 7.75 1.44
N LEU A 99 21.14 6.92 2.22
CA LEU A 99 20.57 6.17 3.33
C LEU A 99 20.09 7.08 4.48
N TYR A 100 20.73 8.23 4.65
CA TYR A 100 20.41 9.18 5.73
C TYR A 100 19.24 10.10 5.41
N ARG A 101 18.85 10.20 4.14
CA ARG A 101 17.71 11.01 3.71
C ARG A 101 16.40 10.59 4.40
N TYR A 102 16.26 9.30 4.66
CA TYR A 102 15.06 8.73 5.29
C TYR A 102 15.23 8.42 6.78
N ALA A 103 16.45 8.42 7.31
CA ALA A 103 16.69 8.04 8.71
C ALA A 103 15.97 8.95 9.71
N SER A 104 15.96 10.27 9.47
CA SER A 104 15.25 11.23 10.30
C SER A 104 13.73 11.03 10.23
N ARG A 105 13.20 10.73 9.02
CA ARG A 105 11.77 10.44 8.85
C ARG A 105 11.36 9.15 9.55
N PHE A 106 12.20 8.13 9.58
CA PHE A 106 11.93 6.90 10.31
C PHE A 106 11.85 7.12 11.83
N ALA A 107 12.75 7.95 12.38
CA ALA A 107 12.69 8.33 13.80
C ALA A 107 11.47 9.20 14.14
N GLU A 108 11.01 10.03 13.19
CA GLU A 108 9.79 10.81 13.33
C GLU A 108 8.54 9.94 13.35
N ILE A 109 8.47 8.93 12.45
CA ILE A 109 7.38 7.94 12.40
C ILE A 109 7.26 7.20 13.73
N GLU A 110 8.39 6.79 14.36
CA GLU A 110 8.39 6.16 15.67
C GLU A 110 7.76 7.08 16.71
N ARG A 111 8.17 8.33 16.78
CA ARG A 111 7.63 9.32 17.73
C ARG A 111 6.14 9.62 17.51
N GLU A 112 5.72 9.76 16.25
CA GLU A 112 4.31 9.97 15.91
C GLU A 112 3.45 8.78 16.38
N HIS A 113 3.95 7.57 16.19
CA HIS A 113 3.26 6.34 16.59
C HIS A 113 3.19 6.20 18.12
N GLU A 114 4.28 6.47 18.85
CA GLU A 114 4.31 6.48 20.30
C GLU A 114 3.36 7.54 20.92
N ALA A 115 3.13 8.64 20.20
CA ALA A 115 2.15 9.65 20.55
C ALA A 115 0.69 9.25 20.25
N GLY A 116 0.44 8.00 19.82
CA GLY A 116 -0.90 7.49 19.53
C GLY A 116 -1.45 7.88 18.15
N ASN A 117 -0.61 8.46 17.27
CA ASN A 117 -1.00 8.73 15.89
C ASN A 117 -0.78 7.49 15.01
N ASP A 118 -1.44 7.48 13.85
CA ASP A 118 -1.21 6.46 12.82
C ASP A 118 -0.49 7.05 11.59
N PRO A 119 0.85 7.15 11.64
CA PRO A 119 1.63 7.68 10.53
C PRO A 119 1.75 6.69 9.35
N ILE A 120 1.41 5.42 9.56
CA ILE A 120 1.56 4.35 8.57
C ILE A 120 0.27 4.17 7.75
N LEU A 121 -0.81 3.72 8.37
CA LEU A 121 -2.04 3.36 7.66
C LEU A 121 -3.01 4.53 7.49
N ARG A 122 -2.81 5.65 8.20
CA ARG A 122 -3.64 6.86 8.08
C ARG A 122 -5.12 6.60 8.38
N ARG A 123 -5.40 5.75 9.36
CA ARG A 123 -6.75 5.31 9.74
C ARG A 123 -7.47 4.50 8.65
N ALA A 124 -6.73 3.88 7.75
CA ALA A 124 -7.32 2.95 6.79
C ALA A 124 -8.02 1.80 7.52
N THR A 125 -9.19 1.43 7.06
CA THR A 125 -10.00 0.36 7.65
C THR A 125 -9.85 -0.97 6.91
N ALA A 126 -9.11 -0.97 5.80
CA ALA A 126 -8.74 -2.20 5.10
C ALA A 126 -7.37 -2.07 4.40
N LEU A 127 -6.68 -3.20 4.25
CA LEU A 127 -5.52 -3.35 3.40
C LEU A 127 -5.77 -4.45 2.37
N LEU A 128 -5.54 -4.14 1.10
CA LEU A 128 -5.43 -5.14 0.04
C LEU A 128 -3.94 -5.41 -0.22
N ILE A 129 -3.51 -6.62 0.11
CA ILE A 129 -2.13 -7.08 -0.10
C ILE A 129 -2.11 -7.94 -1.36
N ILE A 130 -1.36 -7.50 -2.35
CA ILE A 130 -1.18 -8.17 -3.62
C ILE A 130 0.19 -8.85 -3.59
N HIS A 131 0.21 -10.17 -3.69
CA HIS A 131 1.41 -10.96 -3.49
C HIS A 131 1.55 -12.06 -4.54
N THR A 132 2.77 -12.52 -4.75
CA THR A 132 3.10 -13.55 -5.74
C THR A 132 4.04 -14.59 -5.13
N PRO A 133 4.13 -15.80 -5.70
CA PRO A 133 5.20 -16.73 -5.37
C PRO A 133 6.57 -16.08 -5.50
N ALA A 134 7.51 -16.48 -4.66
CA ALA A 134 8.88 -15.94 -4.68
C ALA A 134 9.60 -16.22 -6.00
N SER A 135 9.19 -17.22 -6.74
CA SER A 135 9.72 -17.63 -8.06
C SER A 135 9.21 -16.77 -9.20
N ASN A 136 8.12 -16.00 -9.02
CA ASN A 136 7.60 -15.12 -10.07
C ASN A 136 8.54 -13.92 -10.27
N ARG A 137 9.24 -13.88 -11.41
CA ARG A 137 10.22 -12.82 -11.73
C ARG A 137 9.59 -11.51 -12.13
N VAL A 138 8.35 -11.53 -12.64
CA VAL A 138 7.56 -10.38 -13.09
C VAL A 138 6.41 -10.05 -12.14
N GLY A 139 6.48 -10.59 -10.92
CA GLY A 139 5.41 -10.45 -9.94
C GLY A 139 5.16 -9.01 -9.49
N CYS A 140 6.17 -8.15 -9.57
CA CYS A 140 6.02 -6.73 -9.25
C CYS A 140 5.18 -6.02 -10.31
N GLU A 141 5.45 -6.27 -11.58
CA GLU A 141 4.74 -5.72 -12.73
C GLU A 141 3.27 -6.17 -12.70
N ASP A 142 3.04 -7.48 -12.63
CA ASP A 142 1.71 -8.07 -12.56
C ASP A 142 0.88 -7.51 -11.39
N ALA A 143 1.49 -7.41 -10.20
CA ALA A 143 0.82 -6.89 -9.02
C ALA A 143 0.49 -5.39 -9.14
N ASN A 144 1.32 -4.59 -9.81
CA ASN A 144 1.04 -3.17 -10.00
C ASN A 144 -0.04 -2.93 -11.06
N LEU A 145 -0.17 -3.78 -12.07
CA LEU A 145 -1.32 -3.77 -12.98
C LEU A 145 -2.62 -4.07 -12.22
N ALA A 146 -2.60 -5.08 -11.36
CA ALA A 146 -3.74 -5.42 -10.50
C ALA A 146 -4.06 -4.29 -9.52
N TYR A 147 -3.04 -3.66 -8.92
CA TYR A 147 -3.19 -2.48 -8.07
C TYR A 147 -3.89 -1.35 -8.81
N GLN A 148 -3.50 -1.06 -10.06
CA GLN A 148 -4.08 0.03 -10.83
C GLN A 148 -5.57 -0.21 -11.11
N ASN A 149 -5.96 -1.43 -11.50
CA ASN A 149 -7.37 -1.77 -11.67
C ASN A 149 -8.18 -1.59 -10.38
N ALA A 150 -7.65 -2.10 -9.25
CA ALA A 150 -8.25 -1.91 -7.93
C ALA A 150 -8.40 -0.43 -7.56
N SER A 151 -7.40 0.40 -7.89
CA SER A 151 -7.41 1.81 -7.53
C SER A 151 -8.46 2.61 -8.30
N LEU A 152 -8.70 2.27 -9.57
CA LEU A 152 -9.75 2.88 -10.38
C LEU A 152 -11.14 2.44 -9.89
N MET A 153 -11.31 1.16 -9.57
CA MET A 153 -12.56 0.66 -8.99
C MET A 153 -12.85 1.31 -7.63
N ALA A 154 -11.85 1.44 -6.76
CA ALA A 154 -12.02 2.14 -5.48
C ALA A 154 -12.49 3.58 -5.67
N GLU A 155 -11.88 4.34 -6.61
CA GLU A 155 -12.29 5.70 -6.92
C GLU A 155 -13.74 5.77 -7.39
N SER A 156 -14.17 4.88 -8.30
CA SER A 156 -15.55 4.83 -8.80
C SER A 156 -16.58 4.53 -7.71
N LEU A 157 -16.19 3.77 -6.69
CA LEU A 157 -17.02 3.43 -5.52
C LEU A 157 -16.96 4.49 -4.41
N GLY A 158 -16.18 5.56 -4.60
CA GLY A 158 -16.00 6.58 -3.57
C GLY A 158 -15.14 6.15 -2.39
N VAL A 159 -14.34 5.10 -2.55
CA VAL A 159 -13.36 4.61 -1.59
C VAL A 159 -12.00 5.19 -1.95
N SER A 160 -11.36 5.83 -0.98
CA SER A 160 -9.98 6.30 -1.14
C SER A 160 -8.98 5.17 -1.01
N GLN A 161 -7.91 5.29 -1.77
CA GLN A 161 -6.81 4.33 -1.76
C GLN A 161 -5.46 5.03 -1.58
N ILE A 162 -4.51 4.35 -0.92
CA ILE A 162 -3.16 4.84 -0.70
C ILE A 162 -2.18 3.70 -1.00
N TYR A 163 -1.17 3.96 -1.84
CA TYR A 163 -0.08 3.00 -2.03
C TYR A 163 0.80 2.93 -0.78
N MET A 164 0.86 1.75 -0.14
CA MET A 164 1.57 1.53 1.12
C MET A 164 3.06 1.23 0.91
N GLY A 165 3.77 2.18 0.32
CA GLY A 165 5.21 2.05 0.07
C GLY A 165 6.02 1.81 1.34
N PHE A 166 5.64 2.41 2.48
CA PHE A 166 6.31 2.19 3.76
C PHE A 166 6.14 0.76 4.25
N VAL A 167 4.92 0.23 4.24
CA VAL A 167 4.65 -1.17 4.62
C VAL A 167 5.42 -2.14 3.72
N LEU A 168 5.40 -1.90 2.40
CA LEU A 168 6.12 -2.72 1.44
C LEU A 168 7.65 -2.66 1.65
N THR A 169 8.18 -1.47 1.95
CA THR A 169 9.59 -1.29 2.27
C THR A 169 9.97 -2.03 3.55
N ALA A 170 9.17 -1.89 4.62
CA ALA A 170 9.39 -2.60 5.87
C ALA A 170 9.30 -4.13 5.69
N ALA A 171 8.37 -4.62 4.86
CA ALA A 171 8.25 -6.03 4.53
C ALA A 171 9.51 -6.59 3.85
N ARG A 172 10.18 -5.78 3.03
CA ARG A 172 11.45 -6.14 2.37
C ARG A 172 12.67 -6.04 3.28
N MET A 173 12.68 -5.08 4.20
CA MET A 173 13.80 -4.81 5.13
C MET A 173 13.75 -5.67 6.38
N GLY A 174 12.56 -6.11 6.78
CA GLY A 174 12.35 -6.90 7.99
C GLY A 174 12.91 -8.31 7.92
N ARG A 175 12.81 -9.06 9.04
CA ARG A 175 13.21 -10.47 9.07
C ARG A 175 12.44 -11.27 8.03
N LYS A 176 13.11 -12.21 7.37
CA LYS A 176 12.51 -13.09 6.35
C LYS A 176 11.18 -13.69 6.86
N ASN A 177 10.15 -13.60 6.07
CA ASN A 177 8.78 -14.08 6.33
C ASN A 177 8.07 -13.46 7.56
N ALA A 178 8.64 -12.47 8.26
CA ALA A 178 7.99 -11.88 9.42
C ALA A 178 6.69 -11.17 8.99
N PHE A 179 6.75 -10.33 7.96
CA PHE A 179 5.58 -9.68 7.41
C PHE A 179 4.54 -10.69 6.89
N ALA A 180 4.99 -11.70 6.16
CA ALA A 180 4.10 -12.73 5.59
C ALA A 180 3.27 -13.43 6.67
N ARG A 181 3.88 -13.74 7.81
CA ARG A 181 3.16 -14.35 8.97
C ARG A 181 2.13 -13.41 9.57
N ILE A 182 2.48 -12.12 9.75
CA ILE A 182 1.57 -11.11 10.30
C ILE A 182 0.40 -10.87 9.35
N ALA A 183 0.69 -10.79 8.05
CA ALA A 183 -0.29 -10.52 7.02
C ALA A 183 -1.11 -11.76 6.58
N GLY A 184 -0.72 -12.96 6.99
CA GLY A 184 -1.40 -14.21 6.58
C GLY A 184 -1.19 -14.56 5.11
N ILE A 185 -0.04 -14.21 4.51
CA ILE A 185 0.24 -14.47 3.10
C ILE A 185 1.33 -15.54 2.92
N THR A 186 1.25 -16.28 1.82
CA THR A 186 2.21 -17.36 1.50
C THR A 186 3.32 -16.94 0.54
N GLY A 187 3.20 -15.77 -0.10
CA GLY A 187 4.13 -15.28 -1.09
C GLY A 187 4.90 -14.04 -0.65
N ARG A 188 5.48 -13.33 -1.63
CA ARG A 188 6.12 -12.04 -1.43
C ARG A 188 5.10 -10.93 -1.69
N PRO A 189 4.92 -9.95 -0.78
CA PRO A 189 4.13 -8.77 -1.07
C PRO A 189 4.80 -7.97 -2.19
N GLN A 190 4.05 -7.64 -3.22
CA GLN A 190 4.54 -6.89 -4.39
C GLN A 190 3.92 -5.50 -4.47
N ALA A 191 2.64 -5.37 -4.08
CA ALA A 191 1.96 -4.10 -3.92
C ALA A 191 1.00 -4.19 -2.73
N ILE A 192 0.81 -3.08 -2.01
CA ILE A 192 -0.11 -3.00 -0.87
C ILE A 192 -0.91 -1.72 -1.00
N MET A 193 -2.22 -1.84 -0.88
CA MET A 193 -3.18 -0.74 -0.95
C MET A 193 -3.88 -0.59 0.39
N ALA A 194 -3.78 0.58 1.02
CA ALA A 194 -4.68 0.94 2.10
C ALA A 194 -5.96 1.54 1.52
N LEU A 195 -7.08 1.15 2.11
CA LEU A 195 -8.42 1.55 1.70
C LEU A 195 -9.16 2.20 2.87
N GLY A 196 -9.95 3.22 2.59
CA GLY A 196 -10.75 3.90 3.61
C GLY A 196 -11.78 4.86 3.02
N ILE A 197 -12.76 5.23 3.82
CA ILE A 197 -13.73 6.24 3.44
C ILE A 197 -13.08 7.62 3.59
N PRO A 198 -13.02 8.44 2.52
CA PRO A 198 -12.38 9.74 2.58
C PRO A 198 -13.14 10.72 3.48
N ALA A 199 -12.42 11.58 4.20
CA ALA A 199 -13.00 12.68 4.96
C ALA A 199 -13.49 13.81 4.04
N PHE A 200 -12.87 13.95 2.86
CA PHE A 200 -13.27 14.89 1.81
C PHE A 200 -12.84 14.37 0.44
N ARG A 201 -13.41 14.92 -0.62
CA ARG A 201 -13.00 14.65 -2.00
C ARG A 201 -12.34 15.88 -2.60
N TYR A 202 -11.32 15.64 -3.43
CA TYR A 202 -10.74 16.71 -4.23
C TYR A 202 -11.67 17.08 -5.37
N LEU A 203 -11.95 18.37 -5.51
CA LEU A 203 -12.81 18.92 -6.57
C LEU A 203 -12.04 19.32 -7.84
N LYS A 204 -10.71 19.33 -7.77
CA LYS A 204 -9.84 19.69 -8.89
C LYS A 204 -8.74 18.63 -9.06
N TYR A 205 -8.42 18.29 -10.27
CA TYR A 205 -7.22 17.51 -10.58
C TYR A 205 -6.04 18.44 -10.93
N THR A 206 -4.84 17.95 -10.65
CA THR A 206 -3.62 18.69 -10.97
C THR A 206 -3.28 18.42 -12.43
N GLU A 207 -3.16 19.45 -13.22
CA GLU A 207 -2.56 19.35 -14.55
C GLU A 207 -1.09 18.89 -14.42
N ARG A 208 -0.69 17.99 -15.31
CA ARG A 208 0.67 17.42 -15.34
C ARG A 208 1.37 17.84 -16.61
#